data_fadabb46f09dc7c7dfde75007542d33f
#
_entry.id   fadabb46f09dc7c7dfde75007542d33f
#
_cell.length_a   1.000
_cell.length_b   1.000
_cell.length_c   1.000
_cell.angle_alpha   90.00
_cell.angle_beta   90.00
_cell.angle_gamma   90.00
#
_symmetry.space_group_name_H-M   'P 1'
#
loop_
_entity.id
_entity.type
_entity.pdbx_description
1 polymer ?
#
loop_
_entity_poly.entity_id
_entity_poly.type
_entity_poly.pdbx_seq_one_letter_code
_entity_poly.pdbx_strand_id
1 'polypeptide(L)'
;MGMHATRSTMRRLRDAAAVLPLALTFAISLAAAQQWTPQQRAACEPDALRLCNQYVPDVQRTSGCMSHYRRYLSPACRAVLYGGQRKKLRRRHG
;
A
#
# COMPACT_ATOMS: atom_id res chain seq x y z
N MET A 1 -26.49 -37.63 -28.06
CA MET A 1 -26.90 -37.10 -26.76
C MET A 1 -25.75 -36.96 -25.74
N GLY A 2 -24.68 -37.73 -25.85
CA GLY A 2 -23.52 -37.63 -24.94
C GLY A 2 -22.63 -36.37 -25.10
N MET A 3 -22.74 -35.67 -26.20
CA MET A 3 -21.90 -34.49 -26.48
C MET A 3 -22.30 -33.23 -25.71
N HIS A 4 -23.56 -33.10 -25.30
CA HIS A 4 -24.04 -31.90 -24.58
C HIS A 4 -23.57 -31.87 -23.11
N ALA A 5 -23.42 -33.02 -22.47
CA ALA A 5 -22.93 -33.12 -21.08
C ALA A 5 -21.45 -32.72 -20.97
N THR A 6 -20.65 -33.07 -21.96
CA THR A 6 -19.21 -32.78 -21.98
C THR A 6 -18.93 -31.29 -22.14
N ARG A 7 -19.71 -30.57 -22.93
CA ARG A 7 -19.58 -29.14 -23.14
C ARG A 7 -19.95 -28.34 -21.90
N SER A 8 -20.99 -28.74 -21.16
CA SER A 8 -21.38 -28.04 -19.91
C SER A 8 -20.32 -28.18 -18.84
N THR A 9 -19.68 -29.37 -18.75
CA THR A 9 -18.62 -29.60 -17.76
C THR A 9 -17.37 -28.75 -18.05
N MET A 10 -17.02 -28.61 -19.32
CA MET A 10 -15.89 -27.74 -19.71
C MET A 10 -16.13 -26.27 -19.45
N ARG A 11 -17.37 -25.78 -19.62
CA ARG A 11 -17.71 -24.38 -19.32
C ARG A 11 -17.57 -24.08 -17.84
N ARG A 12 -18.01 -25.00 -16.98
CA ARG A 12 -17.90 -24.84 -15.52
C ARG A 12 -16.44 -24.78 -15.06
N LEU A 13 -15.58 -25.62 -15.65
CA LEU A 13 -14.16 -25.62 -15.37
C LEU A 13 -13.47 -24.31 -15.81
N ARG A 14 -13.88 -23.74 -16.94
CA ARG A 14 -13.36 -22.45 -17.42
C ARG A 14 -13.77 -21.31 -16.51
N ASP A 15 -15.01 -21.29 -16.03
CA ASP A 15 -15.51 -20.25 -15.14
C ASP A 15 -14.82 -20.30 -13.78
N ALA A 16 -14.56 -21.50 -13.25
CA ALA A 16 -13.82 -21.68 -12.00
C ALA A 16 -12.36 -21.21 -12.12
N ALA A 17 -11.71 -21.48 -13.27
CA ALA A 17 -10.33 -21.06 -13.51
C ALA A 17 -10.19 -19.53 -13.68
N ALA A 18 -11.24 -18.85 -14.18
CA ALA A 18 -11.24 -17.40 -14.36
C ALA A 18 -11.34 -16.63 -13.04
N VAL A 19 -11.96 -17.20 -12.01
CA VAL A 19 -12.13 -16.56 -10.70
C VAL A 19 -10.84 -16.56 -9.87
N LEU A 20 -10.04 -17.61 -9.95
CA LEU A 20 -8.78 -17.75 -9.21
C LEU A 20 -7.76 -16.63 -9.47
N PRO A 21 -7.49 -16.21 -10.73
CA PRO A 21 -6.55 -15.12 -10.99
C PRO A 21 -6.97 -13.77 -10.40
N LEU A 22 -8.26 -13.48 -10.34
CA LEU A 22 -8.78 -12.24 -9.76
C LEU A 22 -8.54 -12.16 -8.25
N ALA A 23 -8.72 -13.29 -7.55
CA ALA A 23 -8.46 -13.35 -6.11
C ALA A 23 -6.98 -13.14 -5.78
N LEU A 24 -6.08 -13.72 -6.56
CA LEU A 24 -4.63 -13.54 -6.40
C LEU A 24 -4.20 -12.09 -6.66
N THR A 25 -4.76 -11.46 -7.67
CA THR A 25 -4.47 -10.05 -8.01
C THR A 25 -4.88 -9.12 -6.87
N PHE A 26 -6.02 -9.36 -6.26
CA PHE A 26 -6.51 -8.56 -5.13
C PHE A 26 -5.60 -8.67 -3.90
N ALA A 27 -5.12 -9.89 -3.57
CA ALA A 27 -4.21 -10.12 -2.46
C ALA A 27 -2.87 -9.39 -2.63
N ILE A 28 -2.31 -9.38 -3.85
CA ILE A 28 -1.08 -8.65 -4.17
C ILE A 28 -1.28 -7.14 -4.00
N SER A 29 -2.42 -6.60 -4.42
CA SER A 29 -2.74 -5.18 -4.29
C SER A 29 -2.81 -4.73 -2.83
N LEU A 30 -3.40 -5.53 -1.95
CA LEU A 30 -3.47 -5.22 -0.51
C LEU A 30 -2.08 -5.22 0.13
N ALA A 31 -1.23 -6.19 -0.20
CA ALA A 31 0.13 -6.24 0.32
C ALA A 31 0.96 -5.03 -0.12
N ALA A 32 0.82 -4.59 -1.39
CA ALA A 32 1.51 -3.42 -1.92
C ALA A 32 1.05 -2.12 -1.24
N ALA A 33 -0.24 -2.01 -0.88
CA ALA A 33 -0.80 -0.82 -0.24
C ALA A 33 -0.27 -0.60 1.19
N GLN A 34 0.25 -1.64 1.86
CA GLN A 34 0.79 -1.55 3.22
C GLN A 34 2.26 -1.17 3.26
N GLN A 35 2.93 -1.07 2.12
CA GLN A 35 4.35 -0.73 2.04
C GLN A 35 4.53 0.73 1.64
N TRP A 36 5.65 1.31 2.08
CA TRP A 36 6.03 2.65 1.64
C TRP A 36 6.35 2.65 0.14
N THR A 37 5.97 3.71 -0.55
CA THR A 37 6.38 3.92 -1.93
C THR A 37 7.90 4.14 -2.00
N PRO A 38 8.55 3.91 -3.17
CA PRO A 38 9.97 4.22 -3.32
C PRO A 38 10.31 5.67 -3.00
N GLN A 39 9.43 6.62 -3.30
CA GLN A 39 9.60 8.04 -2.96
C GLN A 39 9.59 8.27 -1.44
N GLN A 40 8.62 7.68 -0.76
CA GLN A 40 8.51 7.78 0.70
C GLN A 40 9.74 7.17 1.37
N ARG A 41 10.19 6.03 0.88
CA ARG A 41 11.38 5.35 1.42
C ARG A 41 12.62 6.21 1.24
N ALA A 42 12.85 6.73 0.03
CA ALA A 42 14.02 7.57 -0.24
C ALA A 42 14.06 8.82 0.64
N ALA A 43 12.91 9.45 0.84
CA ALA A 43 12.81 10.68 1.65
C ALA A 43 12.85 10.41 3.15
N CYS A 44 12.28 9.30 3.62
CA CYS A 44 12.02 9.06 5.04
C CYS A 44 12.91 8.00 5.69
N GLU A 45 13.60 7.17 4.93
CA GLU A 45 14.46 6.12 5.50
C GLU A 45 15.53 6.67 6.44
N PRO A 46 16.26 7.75 6.10
CA PRO A 46 17.22 8.34 7.05
C PRO A 46 16.56 8.79 8.37
N ASP A 47 15.38 9.38 8.30
CA ASP A 47 14.64 9.81 9.48
C ASP A 47 14.15 8.63 10.31
N ALA A 48 13.65 7.59 9.65
CA ALA A 48 13.20 6.36 10.31
C ALA A 48 14.34 5.68 11.08
N LEU A 49 15.51 5.62 10.48
CA LEU A 49 16.71 5.04 11.13
C LEU A 49 17.20 5.92 12.28
N ARG A 50 17.11 7.22 12.16
CA ARG A 50 17.56 8.17 13.18
C ARG A 50 16.59 8.25 14.36
N LEU A 51 15.31 8.27 14.12
CA LEU A 51 14.27 8.53 15.15
C LEU A 51 13.55 7.29 15.63
N CYS A 52 13.40 6.29 14.76
CA CYS A 52 12.50 5.15 14.97
C CYS A 52 13.17 3.80 14.65
N ASN A 53 14.46 3.71 14.82
CA ASN A 53 15.26 2.54 14.44
C ASN A 53 14.74 1.24 15.07
N GLN A 54 14.24 1.28 16.31
CA GLN A 54 13.76 0.10 17.03
C GLN A 54 12.54 -0.56 16.36
N TYR A 55 11.84 0.15 15.50
CA TYR A 55 10.64 -0.36 14.82
C TYR A 55 10.89 -0.78 13.37
N VAL A 56 12.01 -0.38 12.78
CA VAL A 56 12.36 -0.76 11.40
C VAL A 56 12.66 -2.27 11.34
N PRO A 57 12.14 -3.04 10.36
CA PRO A 57 11.44 -2.60 9.14
C PRO A 57 9.90 -2.62 9.21
N ASP A 58 9.29 -2.66 10.37
CA ASP A 58 7.83 -2.67 10.52
C ASP A 58 7.26 -1.31 10.10
N VAL A 59 6.58 -1.26 8.94
CA VAL A 59 6.08 -0.02 8.33
C VAL A 59 5.06 0.67 9.23
N GLN A 60 4.13 -0.06 9.83
CA GLN A 60 3.08 0.52 10.66
C GLN A 60 3.63 1.14 11.94
N ARG A 61 4.49 0.40 12.64
CA ARG A 61 5.10 0.89 13.88
C ARG A 61 6.05 2.05 13.61
N THR A 62 6.85 1.95 12.55
CA THR A 62 7.75 3.02 12.14
C THR A 62 6.97 4.28 11.78
N SER A 63 5.88 4.15 11.04
CA SER A 63 5.04 5.29 10.66
C SER A 63 4.39 5.95 11.88
N GLY A 64 3.92 5.16 12.83
CA GLY A 64 3.37 5.67 14.10
C GLY A 64 4.41 6.44 14.91
N CYS A 65 5.63 5.90 15.02
CA CYS A 65 6.75 6.56 15.67
C CYS A 65 7.12 7.87 14.97
N MET A 66 7.21 7.87 13.64
CA MET A 66 7.55 9.07 12.86
C MET A 66 6.46 10.14 12.98
N SER A 67 5.19 9.74 13.08
CA SER A 67 4.08 10.66 13.31
C SER A 67 4.22 11.35 14.68
N HIS A 68 4.62 10.61 15.70
CA HIS A 68 4.90 11.16 17.03
C HIS A 68 6.06 12.17 17.00
N TYR A 69 7.10 11.88 16.21
CA TYR A 69 8.27 12.76 16.06
C TYR A 69 8.18 13.65 14.80
N ARG A 70 6.98 13.99 14.38
CA ARG A 70 6.71 14.75 13.16
C ARG A 70 7.53 16.03 13.03
N ARG A 71 7.74 16.73 14.13
CA ARG A 71 8.50 17.99 14.16
C ARG A 71 9.98 17.81 13.84
N TYR A 72 10.50 16.63 14.08
CA TYR A 72 11.92 16.31 13.91
C TYR A 72 12.22 15.64 12.57
N LEU A 73 11.22 15.45 11.73
CA LEU A 73 11.40 14.88 10.39
C LEU A 73 12.09 15.91 9.48
N SER A 74 12.89 15.41 8.53
CA SER A 74 13.46 16.25 7.48
C SER A 74 12.35 16.90 6.63
N PRO A 75 12.60 18.07 6.01
CA PRO A 75 11.61 18.68 5.12
C PRO A 75 11.16 17.76 3.98
N ALA A 76 12.07 16.97 3.42
CA ALA A 76 11.75 16.02 2.35
C ALA A 76 10.77 14.94 2.81
N CYS A 77 11.03 14.33 3.97
CA CYS A 77 10.15 13.31 4.54
C CYS A 77 8.79 13.90 4.91
N ARG A 78 8.77 15.06 5.53
CA ARG A 78 7.53 15.75 5.89
C ARG A 78 6.68 16.06 4.66
N ALA A 79 7.30 16.47 3.57
CA ALA A 79 6.60 16.80 2.34
C ALA A 79 5.91 15.57 1.73
N VAL A 80 6.59 14.41 1.66
CA VAL A 80 6.00 13.21 1.07
C VAL A 80 4.94 12.56 1.96
N LEU A 81 5.06 12.66 3.28
CA LEU A 81 4.08 12.07 4.19
C LEU A 81 2.87 12.99 4.44
N TYR A 82 3.08 14.27 4.53
CA TYR A 82 2.05 15.22 4.98
C TYR A 82 1.78 16.36 4.01
N GLY A 83 2.53 16.49 2.92
CA GLY A 83 2.37 17.57 1.94
C GLY A 83 0.99 17.62 1.29
N GLY A 84 0.37 16.48 1.03
CA GLY A 84 -0.97 16.39 0.48
C GLY A 84 -2.06 16.95 1.40
N GLN A 85 -1.87 16.83 2.72
CA GLN A 85 -2.80 17.35 3.73
C GLN A 85 -2.80 18.88 3.77
N ARG A 86 -1.64 19.52 3.61
CA ARG A 86 -1.53 20.98 3.54
C ARG A 86 -2.29 21.56 2.36
N LYS A 87 -2.23 20.91 1.20
CA LYS A 87 -2.97 21.33 0.02
C LYS A 87 -4.48 21.26 0.23
N LYS A 88 -4.96 20.22 0.90
CA LYS A 88 -6.38 20.07 1.26
C LYS A 88 -6.85 21.16 2.21
N LEU A 89 -6.05 21.49 3.22
CA LEU A 89 -6.38 22.55 4.18
C LEU A 89 -6.42 23.94 3.51
N ARG A 90 -5.47 24.23 2.64
CA ARG A 90 -5.46 25.50 1.87
C ARG A 90 -6.70 25.64 0.99
N ARG A 91 -7.15 24.54 0.34
CA ARG A 91 -8.36 24.56 -0.49
C ARG A 91 -9.63 24.81 0.33
N ARG A 92 -9.66 24.34 1.58
CA ARG A 92 -10.81 24.56 2.49
C ARG A 92 -10.87 25.99 3.00
N HIS A 93 -9.75 26.66 3.18
CA HIS A 93 -9.68 28.02 3.68
C HIS A 93 -9.63 29.09 2.58
N GLY A 94 -9.46 28.67 1.34
CA GLY A 94 -9.52 29.54 0.18
C GLY A 94 -10.85 29.43 -0.50
#